data_665bdad10ec780c271ee4d5eb0e0f2dd
#
_entry.id   665bdad10ec780c271ee4d5eb0e0f2dd
#
_cell.length_a   1.000
_cell.length_b   1.000
_cell.length_c   1.000
_cell.angle_alpha   90.00
_cell.angle_beta   90.00
_cell.angle_gamma   90.00
#
_symmetry.space_group_name_H-M   'P 1'
#
loop_
_entity.id
_entity.type
_entity.pdbx_description
1 polymer ?
#
loop_
_entity_poly.entity_id
_entity_poly.type
_entity_poly.pdbx_seq_one_letter_code
_entity_poly.pdbx_strand_id
1 'polypeptide(L)'
;MKKVLLTLLLALALPVAAAEAQNIALGERVPEVKVPAWLRGGKPAATPRLTYVEFFHSSNPACTASLEQLRAITDKLGAKLHVVVVTRENEEKIAPLLSPFLSRHISVALDTGGRIFSAFNVQYVPFGVLVDSRNRALWMGNSLQLTPEIIEKSSK
;
A
#
# COMPACT_ATOMS: atom_id res chain seq x y z
N MET A 1 59.11 36.79 -4.14
CA MET A 1 58.43 35.60 -4.67
C MET A 1 57.20 35.29 -3.81
N LYS A 2 56.02 35.55 -4.31
CA LYS A 2 54.79 35.23 -3.60
C LYS A 2 54.34 33.84 -4.04
N LYS A 3 54.38 32.88 -3.11
CA LYS A 3 53.79 31.54 -3.35
C LYS A 3 52.30 31.63 -3.22
N VAL A 4 51.60 31.51 -4.34
CA VAL A 4 50.14 31.36 -4.36
C VAL A 4 49.82 29.92 -3.99
N LEU A 5 49.26 29.72 -2.79
CA LEU A 5 48.77 28.44 -2.35
C LEU A 5 47.37 28.25 -2.98
N LEU A 6 47.26 27.46 -4.03
CA LEU A 6 46.03 27.11 -4.67
C LEU A 6 45.38 25.98 -3.85
N THR A 7 44.46 26.36 -2.95
CA THR A 7 43.67 25.38 -2.20
C THR A 7 42.64 24.80 -3.13
N LEU A 8 42.85 23.57 -3.58
CA LEU A 8 41.89 22.79 -4.36
C LEU A 8 40.81 22.32 -3.44
N LEU A 9 39.63 23.00 -3.45
CA LEU A 9 38.44 22.58 -2.75
C LEU A 9 37.82 21.41 -3.54
N LEU A 10 38.13 20.19 -3.11
CA LEU A 10 37.52 18.98 -3.65
C LEU A 10 36.10 18.90 -3.08
N ALA A 11 35.10 19.40 -3.81
CA ALA A 11 33.69 19.23 -3.46
C ALA A 11 33.38 17.76 -3.65
N LEU A 12 33.24 17.05 -2.53
CA LEU A 12 32.75 15.68 -2.48
C LEU A 12 31.25 15.71 -2.80
N ALA A 13 30.88 15.60 -4.06
CA ALA A 13 29.52 15.39 -4.47
C ALA A 13 29.14 13.97 -4.07
N LEU A 14 28.47 13.82 -2.91
CA LEU A 14 27.81 12.58 -2.55
C LEU A 14 26.67 12.34 -3.55
N PRO A 15 26.62 11.18 -4.23
CA PRO A 15 25.45 10.87 -5.05
C PRO A 15 24.25 10.77 -4.11
N VAL A 16 23.31 11.70 -4.24
CA VAL A 16 21.97 11.52 -3.71
C VAL A 16 21.37 10.38 -4.52
N ALA A 17 21.39 9.17 -3.98
CA ALA A 17 20.64 8.07 -4.54
C ALA A 17 19.17 8.46 -4.44
N ALA A 18 18.62 8.98 -5.54
CA ALA A 18 17.18 9.07 -5.70
C ALA A 18 16.66 7.63 -5.58
N ALA A 19 15.87 7.37 -4.54
CA ALA A 19 15.14 6.11 -4.46
C ALA A 19 14.21 6.06 -5.67
N GLU A 20 14.64 5.35 -6.71
CA GLU A 20 13.79 5.10 -7.87
C GLU A 20 12.60 4.30 -7.38
N ALA A 21 11.38 4.85 -7.60
CA ALA A 21 10.14 4.15 -7.36
C ALA A 21 10.17 2.87 -8.19
N GLN A 22 10.24 1.71 -7.54
CA GLN A 22 10.31 0.44 -8.23
C GLN A 22 8.95 0.14 -8.84
N ASN A 23 8.92 -0.16 -10.13
CA ASN A 23 7.74 -0.71 -10.76
C ASN A 23 7.50 -2.12 -10.22
N ILE A 24 6.31 -2.34 -9.64
CA ILE A 24 5.94 -3.65 -9.12
C ILE A 24 5.67 -4.57 -10.30
N ALA A 25 6.32 -5.73 -10.29
CA ALA A 25 6.10 -6.80 -11.27
C ALA A 25 5.46 -8.02 -10.62
N LEU A 26 4.60 -8.71 -11.37
CA LEU A 26 3.99 -9.96 -10.91
C LEU A 26 5.06 -11.01 -10.60
N GLY A 27 4.91 -11.72 -9.49
CA GLY A 27 5.84 -12.72 -8.99
C GLY A 27 7.00 -12.17 -8.17
N GLU A 28 7.23 -10.86 -8.17
CA GLU A 28 8.28 -10.22 -7.40
C GLU A 28 7.79 -9.76 -6.03
N ARG A 29 8.73 -9.57 -5.11
CA ARG A 29 8.43 -9.01 -3.80
C ARG A 29 8.01 -7.56 -3.93
N VAL A 30 6.95 -7.20 -3.20
CA VAL A 30 6.48 -5.83 -3.08
C VAL A 30 7.01 -5.17 -1.81
N PRO A 31 6.99 -3.82 -1.73
CA PRO A 31 7.30 -3.12 -0.50
C PRO A 31 6.42 -3.57 0.66
N GLU A 32 6.97 -3.60 1.87
CA GLU A 32 6.19 -3.90 3.06
C GLU A 32 5.33 -2.68 3.47
N VAL A 33 4.11 -2.95 3.93
CA VAL A 33 3.24 -1.91 4.48
C VAL A 33 3.62 -1.69 5.95
N LYS A 34 4.59 -0.81 6.17
CA LYS A 34 5.01 -0.35 7.49
C LYS A 34 4.57 1.09 7.69
N VAL A 35 3.66 1.31 8.60
CA VAL A 35 3.14 2.64 8.93
C VAL A 35 3.28 2.93 10.42
N PRO A 36 3.39 4.23 10.81
CA PRO A 36 3.48 4.62 12.21
C PRO A 36 2.17 4.43 12.97
N ALA A 37 1.04 4.42 12.27
CA ALA A 37 -0.26 4.32 12.90
C ALA A 37 -1.26 3.54 12.03
N TRP A 38 -2.16 2.85 12.71
CA TRP A 38 -3.31 2.14 12.13
C TRP A 38 -4.58 2.77 12.65
N LEU A 39 -5.59 2.88 11.81
CA LEU A 39 -6.88 3.44 12.20
C LEU A 39 -7.41 2.69 13.44
N ARG A 40 -7.69 3.43 14.51
CA ARG A 40 -8.13 2.91 15.82
C ARG A 40 -7.25 1.79 16.38
N GLY A 41 -5.95 1.79 16.05
CA GLY A 41 -5.01 0.77 16.49
C GLY A 41 -5.26 -0.63 15.90
N GLY A 42 -6.10 -0.74 14.88
CA GLY A 42 -6.51 -2.00 14.25
C GLY A 42 -5.46 -2.60 13.32
N LYS A 43 -4.25 -2.85 13.83
CA LYS A 43 -3.20 -3.53 13.11
C LYS A 43 -3.58 -4.99 12.86
N PRO A 44 -3.24 -5.56 11.68
CA PRO A 44 -3.44 -6.99 11.42
C PRO A 44 -2.76 -7.87 12.48
N ALA A 45 -3.52 -8.80 13.08
CA ALA A 45 -3.04 -9.60 14.20
C ALA A 45 -2.13 -10.77 13.79
N ALA A 46 -2.24 -11.26 12.56
CA ALA A 46 -1.49 -12.40 12.04
C ALA A 46 -1.14 -12.20 10.57
N THR A 47 -0.12 -12.93 10.09
CA THR A 47 0.20 -12.95 8.66
C THR A 47 -0.83 -13.84 7.94
N PRO A 48 -1.73 -13.29 7.15
CA PRO A 48 -2.71 -14.07 6.41
C PRO A 48 -2.06 -14.79 5.24
N ARG A 49 -2.77 -15.78 4.69
CA ARG A 49 -2.33 -16.48 3.48
C ARG A 49 -2.25 -15.55 2.27
N LEU A 50 -3.24 -14.67 2.14
CA LEU A 50 -3.30 -13.64 1.10
C LEU A 50 -3.60 -12.29 1.74
N THR A 51 -2.94 -11.25 1.23
CA THR A 51 -3.23 -9.86 1.59
C THR A 51 -3.55 -9.08 0.32
N TYR A 52 -4.62 -8.30 0.37
CA TYR A 52 -4.92 -7.31 -0.65
C TYR A 52 -4.60 -5.91 -0.11
N VAL A 53 -3.65 -5.23 -0.74
CA VAL A 53 -3.26 -3.85 -0.40
C VAL A 53 -4.06 -2.91 -1.29
N GLU A 54 -5.00 -2.18 -0.70
CA GLU A 54 -5.91 -1.24 -1.37
C GLU A 54 -5.47 0.19 -1.15
N PHE A 55 -5.21 0.95 -2.21
CA PHE A 55 -4.90 2.38 -2.13
C PHE A 55 -6.16 3.20 -2.30
N PHE A 56 -6.41 4.08 -1.33
CA PHE A 56 -7.69 4.77 -1.12
C PHE A 56 -7.52 6.27 -0.97
N HIS A 57 -8.47 7.03 -1.54
CA HIS A 57 -8.67 8.44 -1.23
C HIS A 57 -10.16 8.77 -1.14
N SER A 58 -10.55 9.52 -0.11
CA SER A 58 -11.96 9.81 0.20
C SER A 58 -12.67 10.68 -0.85
N SER A 59 -11.91 11.46 -1.62
CA SER A 59 -12.47 12.31 -2.69
C SER A 59 -12.91 11.54 -3.93
N ASN A 60 -12.54 10.27 -4.04
CA ASN A 60 -12.88 9.45 -5.20
C ASN A 60 -14.02 8.47 -4.87
N PRO A 61 -15.23 8.66 -5.43
CA PRO A 61 -16.37 7.76 -5.18
C PRO A 61 -16.10 6.30 -5.57
N ALA A 62 -15.25 6.07 -6.57
CA ALA A 62 -14.86 4.72 -6.98
C ALA A 62 -14.08 3.99 -5.87
N CYS A 63 -13.33 4.71 -5.01
CA CYS A 63 -12.66 4.13 -3.87
C CYS A 63 -13.65 3.62 -2.81
N THR A 64 -14.72 4.34 -2.55
CA THR A 64 -15.79 3.87 -1.65
C THR A 64 -16.50 2.64 -2.22
N ALA A 65 -16.83 2.65 -3.49
CA ALA A 65 -17.42 1.50 -4.18
C ALA A 65 -16.51 0.27 -4.13
N SER A 66 -15.21 0.47 -4.31
CA SER A 66 -14.19 -0.58 -4.18
C SER A 66 -14.17 -1.19 -2.78
N LEU A 67 -14.24 -0.37 -1.72
CA LEU A 67 -14.28 -0.88 -0.34
C LEU A 67 -15.53 -1.72 -0.06
N GLU A 68 -16.69 -1.32 -0.56
CA GLU A 68 -17.92 -2.13 -0.44
C GLU A 68 -17.77 -3.50 -1.11
N GLN A 69 -17.16 -3.51 -2.30
CA GLN A 69 -16.85 -4.76 -3.00
C GLN A 69 -15.86 -5.62 -2.23
N LEU A 70 -14.79 -5.03 -1.69
CA LEU A 70 -13.79 -5.74 -0.90
C LEU A 70 -14.37 -6.30 0.40
N ARG A 71 -15.27 -5.56 1.04
CA ARG A 71 -16.00 -6.07 2.22
C ARG A 71 -16.80 -7.33 1.88
N ALA A 72 -17.55 -7.32 0.79
CA ALA A 72 -18.28 -8.49 0.33
C ALA A 72 -17.35 -9.68 -0.01
N ILE A 73 -16.19 -9.40 -0.60
CA ILE A 73 -15.17 -10.41 -0.91
C ILE A 73 -14.60 -11.02 0.39
N THR A 74 -14.27 -10.20 1.39
CA THR A 74 -13.77 -10.70 2.68
C THR A 74 -14.81 -11.50 3.43
N ASP A 75 -16.09 -11.14 3.34
CA ASP A 75 -17.18 -11.91 3.92
C ASP A 75 -17.29 -13.31 3.29
N LYS A 76 -17.02 -13.42 2.00
CA LYS A 76 -17.02 -14.69 1.26
C LYS A 76 -15.79 -15.54 1.51
N LEU A 77 -14.60 -14.94 1.53
CA LEU A 77 -13.32 -15.65 1.64
C LEU A 77 -12.84 -15.87 3.09
N GLY A 78 -13.35 -15.07 4.03
CA GLY A 78 -13.03 -15.20 5.44
C GLY A 78 -11.53 -15.08 5.73
N ALA A 79 -11.00 -16.00 6.53
CA ALA A 79 -9.61 -16.01 6.97
C ALA A 79 -8.57 -16.19 5.86
N LYS A 80 -8.97 -16.50 4.63
CA LYS A 80 -8.06 -16.65 3.49
C LYS A 80 -7.49 -15.34 2.99
N LEU A 81 -8.23 -14.24 3.16
CA LEU A 81 -7.87 -12.91 2.66
C LEU A 81 -7.93 -11.87 3.77
N HIS A 82 -6.89 -11.07 3.91
CA HIS A 82 -6.89 -9.84 4.67
C HIS A 82 -6.74 -8.65 3.74
N VAL A 83 -7.54 -7.60 3.94
CA VAL A 83 -7.45 -6.34 3.19
C VAL A 83 -6.77 -5.29 4.07
N VAL A 84 -5.72 -4.68 3.53
CA VAL A 84 -5.06 -3.52 4.13
C VAL A 84 -5.34 -2.31 3.26
N VAL A 85 -6.19 -1.42 3.76
CA VAL A 85 -6.49 -0.14 3.09
C VAL A 85 -5.41 0.86 3.47
N VAL A 86 -4.77 1.46 2.48
CA VAL A 86 -3.72 2.47 2.68
C VAL A 86 -4.24 3.83 2.24
N THR A 87 -4.21 4.81 3.12
CA THR A 87 -4.58 6.19 2.83
C THR A 87 -3.55 7.18 3.36
N ARG A 88 -3.33 8.27 2.61
CA ARG A 88 -2.47 9.38 3.05
C ARG A 88 -3.21 10.39 3.93
N GLU A 89 -4.50 10.23 4.07
CA GLU A 89 -5.34 11.14 4.85
C GLU A 89 -5.14 10.93 6.35
N ASN A 90 -5.33 11.98 7.14
CA ASN A 90 -5.19 11.87 8.58
C ASN A 90 -6.38 11.12 9.22
N GLU A 91 -6.14 10.58 10.40
CA GLU A 91 -7.13 9.77 11.12
C GLU A 91 -8.43 10.52 11.41
N GLU A 92 -8.33 11.78 11.80
CA GLU A 92 -9.48 12.63 12.13
C GLU A 92 -10.47 12.72 10.96
N LYS A 93 -9.92 12.95 9.77
CA LYS A 93 -10.72 13.07 8.54
C LYS A 93 -11.29 11.74 8.10
N ILE A 94 -10.49 10.67 8.17
CA ILE A 94 -10.82 9.38 7.55
C ILE A 94 -11.62 8.45 8.47
N ALA A 95 -11.52 8.59 9.79
CA ALA A 95 -12.16 7.70 10.74
C ALA A 95 -13.68 7.59 10.56
N PRO A 96 -14.45 8.67 10.34
CA PRO A 96 -15.89 8.55 10.12
C PRO A 96 -16.25 7.73 8.89
N LEU A 97 -15.40 7.77 7.86
CA LEU A 97 -15.64 7.08 6.59
C LEU A 97 -15.20 5.62 6.62
N LEU A 98 -14.04 5.33 7.23
CA LEU A 98 -13.41 4.02 7.17
C LEU A 98 -13.62 3.15 8.40
N SER A 99 -13.94 3.71 9.57
CA SER A 99 -14.20 2.91 10.76
C SER A 99 -15.30 1.86 10.56
N PRO A 100 -16.38 2.11 9.81
CA PRO A 100 -17.40 1.10 9.53
C PRO A 100 -16.90 -0.12 8.75
N PHE A 101 -15.78 0.01 8.05
CA PHE A 101 -15.17 -1.10 7.29
C PHE A 101 -14.20 -1.94 8.12
N LEU A 102 -13.76 -1.46 9.27
CA LEU A 102 -12.84 -2.19 10.13
C LEU A 102 -13.45 -3.51 10.60
N SER A 103 -12.68 -4.58 10.44
CA SER A 103 -13.06 -5.92 10.87
C SER A 103 -11.80 -6.75 11.15
N ARG A 104 -11.98 -8.02 11.53
CA ARG A 104 -10.83 -8.93 11.63
C ARG A 104 -10.14 -9.19 10.29
N HIS A 105 -10.79 -8.84 9.17
CA HIS A 105 -10.27 -9.05 7.81
C HIS A 105 -9.97 -7.76 7.07
N ILE A 106 -10.23 -6.60 7.65
CA ILE A 106 -9.97 -5.29 7.05
C ILE A 106 -9.31 -4.37 8.07
N SER A 107 -8.12 -3.89 7.73
CA SER A 107 -7.37 -2.91 8.51
C SER A 107 -7.07 -1.68 7.64
N VAL A 108 -6.89 -0.52 8.27
CA VAL A 108 -6.56 0.73 7.59
C VAL A 108 -5.22 1.25 8.09
N ALA A 109 -4.26 1.32 7.17
CA ALA A 109 -2.92 1.86 7.40
C ALA A 109 -2.90 3.37 7.11
N LEU A 110 -2.45 4.16 8.07
CA LEU A 110 -2.37 5.61 7.96
C LEU A 110 -1.00 6.02 7.43
N ASP A 111 -0.90 6.19 6.12
CA ASP A 111 0.31 6.55 5.38
C ASP A 111 0.39 8.08 5.18
N THR A 112 0.33 8.84 6.27
CA THR A 112 0.27 10.32 6.21
C THR A 112 1.49 10.95 5.53
N GLY A 113 2.65 10.30 5.59
CA GLY A 113 3.85 10.72 4.88
C GLY A 113 3.92 10.29 3.41
N GLY A 114 2.98 9.47 2.94
CA GLY A 114 2.94 9.01 1.55
C GLY A 114 4.04 8.02 1.18
N ARG A 115 4.72 7.41 2.14
CA ARG A 115 5.84 6.49 1.88
C ARG A 115 5.41 5.21 1.17
N ILE A 116 4.27 4.66 1.58
CA ILE A 116 3.74 3.42 0.99
C ILE A 116 3.22 3.70 -0.42
N PHE A 117 2.47 4.79 -0.60
CA PHE A 117 2.03 5.25 -1.93
C PHE A 117 3.22 5.41 -2.89
N SER A 118 4.31 6.04 -2.43
CA SER A 118 5.52 6.22 -3.23
C SER A 118 6.22 4.90 -3.52
N ALA A 119 6.39 4.04 -2.51
CA ALA A 119 7.06 2.75 -2.65
C ALA A 119 6.35 1.83 -3.65
N PHE A 120 5.02 1.86 -3.68
CA PHE A 120 4.21 1.11 -4.64
C PHE A 120 4.03 1.84 -5.98
N ASN A 121 4.60 3.03 -6.14
CA ASN A 121 4.46 3.86 -7.35
C ASN A 121 3.00 4.01 -7.79
N VAL A 122 2.11 4.33 -6.87
CA VAL A 122 0.67 4.43 -7.11
C VAL A 122 0.37 5.63 -8.01
N GLN A 123 -0.20 5.37 -9.19
CA GLN A 123 -0.51 6.39 -10.21
C GLN A 123 -1.99 6.78 -10.22
N TYR A 124 -2.87 5.92 -9.70
CA TYR A 124 -4.32 6.15 -9.64
C TYR A 124 -4.94 5.36 -8.49
N VAL A 125 -6.11 5.77 -8.07
CA VAL A 125 -6.94 5.06 -7.09
C VAL A 125 -8.37 4.92 -7.63
N PRO A 126 -9.10 3.85 -7.29
CA PRO A 126 -8.67 2.70 -6.51
C PRO A 126 -7.67 1.84 -7.28
N PHE A 127 -6.58 1.52 -6.63
CA PHE A 127 -5.55 0.62 -7.13
C PHE A 127 -5.21 -0.36 -6.03
N GLY A 128 -4.98 -1.62 -6.36
CA GLY A 128 -4.60 -2.59 -5.37
C GLY A 128 -3.66 -3.66 -5.89
N VAL A 129 -3.04 -4.34 -4.94
CA VAL A 129 -2.08 -5.41 -5.17
C VAL A 129 -2.43 -6.59 -4.28
N LEU A 130 -2.68 -7.75 -4.89
CA LEU A 130 -2.83 -9.01 -4.18
C LEU A 130 -1.45 -9.63 -3.96
N VAL A 131 -1.12 -9.95 -2.72
CA VAL A 131 0.16 -10.55 -2.36
C VAL A 131 -0.01 -11.87 -1.62
N ASP A 132 0.96 -12.78 -1.80
CA ASP A 132 1.03 -14.05 -1.08
C ASP A 132 1.71 -13.89 0.30
N SER A 133 1.83 -14.99 1.04
CA SER A 133 2.48 -15.03 2.36
C SER A 133 3.97 -14.69 2.33
N ARG A 134 4.60 -14.71 1.17
CA ARG A 134 5.99 -14.29 0.94
C ARG A 134 6.11 -12.87 0.45
N ASN A 135 5.00 -12.13 0.48
CA ASN A 135 4.92 -10.74 0.02
C ASN A 135 5.23 -10.56 -1.47
N ARG A 136 4.85 -11.53 -2.31
CA ARG A 136 5.01 -11.47 -3.76
C ARG A 136 3.69 -11.08 -4.42
N ALA A 137 3.76 -10.20 -5.42
CA ALA A 137 2.60 -9.76 -6.18
C ALA A 137 2.02 -10.90 -7.03
N LEU A 138 0.73 -11.19 -6.83
CA LEU A 138 -0.02 -12.19 -7.59
C LEU A 138 -0.96 -11.54 -8.62
N TRP A 139 -1.44 -10.35 -8.33
CA TRP A 139 -2.32 -9.55 -9.17
C TRP A 139 -2.21 -8.09 -8.78
N MET A 140 -2.40 -7.18 -9.73
CA MET A 140 -2.50 -5.74 -9.47
C MET A 140 -3.39 -5.07 -10.50
N GLY A 141 -4.02 -3.99 -10.12
CA GLY A 141 -4.85 -3.19 -11.02
C GLY A 141 -5.94 -2.40 -10.31
N ASN A 142 -6.95 -2.01 -11.08
CA ASN A 142 -8.12 -1.33 -10.56
C ASN A 142 -8.94 -2.29 -9.69
N SER A 143 -9.09 -1.96 -8.43
CA SER A 143 -9.74 -2.83 -7.44
C SER A 143 -11.21 -3.14 -7.75
N LEU A 144 -11.89 -2.30 -8.54
CA LEU A 144 -13.24 -2.59 -9.00
C LEU A 144 -13.32 -3.80 -9.95
N GLN A 145 -12.20 -4.21 -10.52
CA GLN A 145 -12.10 -5.39 -11.38
C GLN A 145 -11.78 -6.68 -10.61
N LEU A 146 -11.43 -6.57 -9.34
CA LEU A 146 -11.12 -7.73 -8.50
C LEU A 146 -12.38 -8.54 -8.19
N THR A 147 -12.29 -9.86 -8.37
CA THR A 147 -13.35 -10.81 -8.02
C THR A 147 -12.80 -11.96 -7.19
N PRO A 148 -13.64 -12.69 -6.43
CA PRO A 148 -13.20 -13.89 -5.72
C PRO A 148 -12.55 -14.92 -6.65
N GLU A 149 -13.06 -15.07 -7.87
CA GLU A 149 -12.53 -15.99 -8.88
C GLU A 149 -11.11 -15.60 -9.33
N ILE A 150 -10.85 -14.31 -9.52
CA ILE A 150 -9.51 -13.78 -9.83
C ILE A 150 -8.55 -14.07 -8.67
N ILE A 151 -8.97 -13.86 -7.43
CA ILE A 151 -8.16 -14.14 -6.24
C ILE A 151 -7.80 -15.62 -6.19
N GLU A 152 -8.77 -16.51 -6.33
CA GLU A 152 -8.55 -17.96 -6.31
C GLU A 152 -7.65 -18.43 -7.44
N LYS A 153 -7.84 -17.93 -8.66
CA LYS A 153 -7.03 -18.25 -9.82
C LYS A 153 -5.58 -17.77 -9.66
N SER A 154 -5.38 -16.57 -9.13
CA SER A 154 -4.06 -15.97 -8.97
C SER A 154 -3.24 -16.59 -7.84
N SER A 155 -3.89 -17.28 -6.90
CA SER A 155 -3.26 -17.89 -5.71
C SER A 155 -2.93 -19.37 -5.84
N LYS A 156 -3.10 -19.95 -7.02
CA LYS A 156 -2.80 -21.38 -7.30
C LYS A 156 -1.34 -21.64 -7.55
#